data_faed4159b7ca3201a5b33511445077c8
#
_entry.id   faed4159b7ca3201a5b33511445077c8
#
_cell.length_a   1.000
_cell.length_b   1.000
_cell.length_c   1.000
_cell.angle_alpha   90.00
_cell.angle_beta   90.00
_cell.angle_gamma   90.00
#
_symmetry.space_group_name_H-M   'P 1'
#
loop_
_entity.id
_entity.type
_entity.pdbx_description
1 polymer ?
#
loop_
_entity_poly.entity_id
_entity_poly.type
_entity_poly.pdbx_seq_one_letter_code
_entity_poly.pdbx_strand_id
1 'polypeptide(L)'
;GPGILAVDACVAAGLRVVEFSEHTRERLRTFLRPEANIGNPVDMIASAGPAEYRKTVEAVLTASEVDALIVIYTPVDRSTAHETVSAIAEGIALARNAGVTRRPVVACLMAEPEAVSPLEVVCTCPDRPGETRCERVPTFAFPENAARALGKIAAYAAWRAQPPALYWTFDDIRPADAREICKAVLDSRGTDWLTAEETRRVLNAFGLPLLPTVIARNADEAAALAAVFGFPVVAKLQTRWLLHKSDVGAVRVGLLSERAV
;
A
#
# COMPACT_ATOMS: atom_id res chain seq x y z
N GLY A 1 -0.84 -24.19 -15.63
CA GLY A 1 -1.64 -24.10 -14.41
C GLY A 1 -1.36 -22.81 -13.65
N PRO A 2 -1.95 -22.62 -12.45
CA PRO A 2 -1.86 -21.38 -11.68
C PRO A 2 -0.44 -20.91 -11.39
N GLY A 3 0.51 -21.84 -11.26
CA GLY A 3 1.92 -21.51 -11.06
C GLY A 3 2.55 -20.73 -12.21
N ILE A 4 2.20 -21.08 -13.46
CA ILE A 4 2.70 -20.36 -14.64
C ILE A 4 2.12 -18.95 -14.68
N LEU A 5 0.81 -18.80 -14.41
CA LEU A 5 0.18 -17.47 -14.31
C LEU A 5 0.82 -16.60 -13.24
N ALA A 6 1.18 -17.21 -12.10
CA ALA A 6 1.92 -16.51 -11.04
C ALA A 6 3.29 -16.04 -11.51
N VAL A 7 4.05 -16.87 -12.23
CA VAL A 7 5.38 -16.52 -12.77
C VAL A 7 5.27 -15.33 -13.72
N ASP A 8 4.37 -15.39 -14.69
CA ASP A 8 4.16 -14.32 -15.67
C ASP A 8 3.76 -13.02 -14.98
N ALA A 9 2.86 -13.11 -13.99
CA ALA A 9 2.44 -11.95 -13.21
C ALA A 9 3.54 -11.38 -12.31
N CYS A 10 4.41 -12.24 -11.73
CA CYS A 10 5.57 -11.79 -10.95
C CYS A 10 6.54 -11.01 -11.83
N VAL A 11 6.89 -11.54 -12.99
CA VAL A 11 7.78 -10.85 -13.94
C VAL A 11 7.17 -9.51 -14.39
N ALA A 12 5.88 -9.50 -14.75
CA ALA A 12 5.16 -8.27 -15.12
C ALA A 12 5.10 -7.24 -13.98
N ALA A 13 5.12 -7.70 -12.72
CA ALA A 13 5.12 -6.84 -11.53
C ALA A 13 6.54 -6.42 -11.07
N GLY A 14 7.59 -6.73 -11.85
CA GLY A 14 8.97 -6.40 -11.55
C GLY A 14 9.63 -7.29 -10.49
N LEU A 15 9.03 -8.44 -10.17
CA LEU A 15 9.59 -9.43 -9.27
C LEU A 15 10.45 -10.43 -10.05
N ARG A 16 11.46 -10.94 -9.41
CA ARG A 16 12.32 -12.00 -9.94
C ARG A 16 11.89 -13.35 -9.36
N VAL A 17 11.60 -14.30 -10.24
CA VAL A 17 11.40 -15.70 -9.85
C VAL A 17 12.80 -16.34 -9.77
N VAL A 18 13.28 -16.57 -8.54
CA VAL A 18 14.64 -17.03 -8.30
C VAL A 18 14.79 -18.52 -8.60
N GLU A 19 15.94 -18.93 -9.12
CA GLU A 19 16.30 -20.34 -9.17
C GLU A 19 16.72 -20.81 -7.78
N PHE A 20 16.25 -21.99 -7.37
CA PHE A 20 16.67 -22.57 -6.10
C PHE A 20 18.09 -23.12 -6.17
N SER A 21 18.84 -22.93 -5.08
CA SER A 21 20.12 -23.57 -4.87
C SER A 21 19.97 -25.10 -4.84
N GLU A 22 21.06 -25.81 -5.10
CA GLU A 22 21.02 -27.28 -5.01
C GLU A 22 20.66 -27.75 -3.60
N HIS A 23 21.11 -27.05 -2.57
CA HIS A 23 20.73 -27.35 -1.19
C HIS A 23 19.21 -27.30 -0.98
N THR A 24 18.54 -26.26 -1.50
CA THR A 24 17.08 -26.14 -1.42
C THR A 24 16.38 -27.26 -2.19
N ARG A 25 16.87 -27.57 -3.40
CA ARG A 25 16.32 -28.67 -4.22
C ARG A 25 16.49 -30.02 -3.55
N GLU A 26 17.66 -30.31 -2.99
CA GLU A 26 17.92 -31.56 -2.25
C GLU A 26 16.98 -31.68 -1.05
N ARG A 27 16.78 -30.60 -0.29
CA ARG A 27 15.85 -30.59 0.82
C ARG A 27 14.42 -30.91 0.36
N LEU A 28 13.97 -30.34 -0.74
CA LEU A 28 12.64 -30.62 -1.32
C LEU A 28 12.52 -32.09 -1.76
N ARG A 29 13.57 -32.67 -2.37
CA ARG A 29 13.61 -34.09 -2.76
C ARG A 29 13.42 -35.05 -1.60
N THR A 30 13.78 -34.70 -0.37
CA THR A 30 13.70 -35.61 0.78
C THR A 30 12.27 -35.98 1.16
N PHE A 31 11.26 -35.17 0.75
CA PHE A 31 9.86 -35.39 1.17
C PHE A 31 8.83 -35.20 0.05
N LEU A 32 9.21 -34.60 -1.08
CA LEU A 32 8.33 -34.54 -2.24
C LEU A 32 8.47 -35.79 -3.10
N ARG A 33 7.41 -36.10 -3.82
CA ARG A 33 7.40 -37.23 -4.76
C ARG A 33 8.34 -36.97 -5.94
N PRO A 34 8.88 -38.02 -6.57
CA PRO A 34 9.79 -37.88 -7.72
C PRO A 34 9.19 -37.14 -8.90
N GLU A 35 7.84 -37.19 -9.04
CA GLU A 35 7.09 -36.52 -10.11
C GLU A 35 6.90 -35.01 -9.87
N ALA A 36 7.15 -34.52 -8.65
CA ALA A 36 7.05 -33.11 -8.32
C ALA A 36 8.14 -32.30 -9.01
N ASN A 37 7.78 -31.12 -9.49
CA ASN A 37 8.76 -30.14 -9.94
C ASN A 37 9.32 -29.39 -8.74
N ILE A 38 10.60 -29.60 -8.44
CA ILE A 38 11.34 -28.93 -7.34
C ILE A 38 12.05 -27.65 -7.76
N GLY A 39 11.82 -27.18 -8.98
CA GLY A 39 12.20 -25.83 -9.42
C GLY A 39 11.29 -24.75 -8.83
N ASN A 40 11.46 -23.52 -9.28
CA ASN A 40 10.55 -22.44 -8.94
C ASN A 40 9.73 -22.03 -10.17
N PRO A 41 8.41 -22.19 -10.16
CA PRO A 41 7.56 -22.59 -9.02
C PRO A 41 7.70 -24.07 -8.66
N VAL A 42 7.61 -24.39 -7.36
CA VAL A 42 7.47 -25.78 -6.91
C VAL A 42 6.09 -26.28 -7.31
N ASP A 43 6.03 -27.34 -8.11
CA ASP A 43 4.77 -28.02 -8.42
C ASP A 43 4.74 -29.37 -7.71
N MET A 44 3.99 -29.43 -6.63
CA MET A 44 3.90 -30.63 -5.77
C MET A 44 2.93 -31.68 -6.29
N ILE A 45 2.33 -31.45 -7.48
CA ILE A 45 1.25 -32.26 -8.07
C ILE A 45 -0.04 -32.30 -7.22
N ALA A 46 -1.15 -32.73 -7.83
CA ALA A 46 -2.47 -32.71 -7.21
C ALA A 46 -2.64 -33.64 -5.98
N SER A 47 -1.72 -34.60 -5.80
CA SER A 47 -1.75 -35.55 -4.69
C SER A 47 -1.01 -35.07 -3.42
N ALA A 48 -0.44 -33.87 -3.43
CA ALA A 48 0.23 -33.31 -2.26
C ALA A 48 -0.78 -33.01 -1.14
N GLY A 49 -0.51 -33.55 0.03
CA GLY A 49 -1.34 -33.37 1.21
C GLY A 49 -0.82 -32.27 2.16
N PRO A 50 -1.47 -32.10 3.33
CA PRO A 50 -1.09 -31.09 4.32
C PRO A 50 0.39 -31.15 4.73
N ALA A 51 0.93 -32.35 4.91
CA ALA A 51 2.31 -32.54 5.36
C ALA A 51 3.34 -32.02 4.33
N GLU A 52 3.08 -32.25 3.05
CA GLU A 52 3.95 -31.74 1.97
C GLU A 52 3.85 -30.22 1.88
N TYR A 53 2.66 -29.62 2.01
CA TYR A 53 2.49 -28.16 2.04
C TYR A 53 3.28 -27.54 3.18
N ARG A 54 3.14 -28.06 4.41
CA ARG A 54 3.87 -27.55 5.57
C ARG A 54 5.36 -27.55 5.36
N LYS A 55 5.94 -28.70 4.95
CA LYS A 55 7.38 -28.86 4.74
C LYS A 55 7.90 -28.01 3.59
N THR A 56 7.16 -27.91 2.50
CA THR A 56 7.55 -27.10 1.34
C THR A 56 7.56 -25.61 1.69
N VAL A 57 6.52 -25.11 2.36
CA VAL A 57 6.43 -23.71 2.81
C VAL A 57 7.59 -23.37 3.74
N GLU A 58 7.88 -24.22 4.73
CA GLU A 58 9.02 -24.04 5.62
C GLU A 58 10.35 -24.06 4.85
N ALA A 59 10.55 -25.06 3.98
CA ALA A 59 11.80 -25.21 3.24
C ALA A 59 12.07 -24.02 2.32
N VAL A 60 11.07 -23.58 1.56
CA VAL A 60 11.22 -22.47 0.62
C VAL A 60 11.34 -21.14 1.37
N LEU A 61 10.54 -20.91 2.40
CA LEU A 61 10.58 -19.64 3.14
C LEU A 61 11.90 -19.47 3.94
N THR A 62 12.55 -20.54 4.31
CA THR A 62 13.86 -20.51 4.99
C THR A 62 15.04 -20.48 4.03
N ALA A 63 14.85 -20.74 2.73
CA ALA A 63 15.91 -20.73 1.72
C ALA A 63 16.54 -19.32 1.59
N SER A 64 17.86 -19.22 1.57
CA SER A 64 18.59 -17.94 1.62
C SER A 64 18.35 -17.06 0.39
N GLU A 65 18.10 -17.68 -0.76
CA GLU A 65 17.83 -17.02 -2.04
C GLU A 65 16.42 -16.44 -2.18
N VAL A 66 15.51 -16.73 -1.23
CA VAL A 66 14.09 -16.33 -1.29
C VAL A 66 13.86 -15.10 -0.42
N ASP A 67 13.38 -14.01 -1.01
CA ASP A 67 13.01 -12.77 -0.30
C ASP A 67 11.52 -12.71 0.05
N ALA A 68 10.68 -13.42 -0.70
CA ALA A 68 9.22 -13.44 -0.50
C ALA A 68 8.62 -14.75 -1.02
N LEU A 69 7.45 -15.13 -0.54
CA LEU A 69 6.77 -16.37 -0.93
C LEU A 69 5.33 -16.08 -1.37
N ILE A 70 4.95 -16.65 -2.51
CA ILE A 70 3.55 -16.81 -2.92
C ILE A 70 3.20 -18.29 -2.76
N VAL A 71 2.25 -18.59 -1.90
CA VAL A 71 1.70 -19.95 -1.76
C VAL A 71 0.41 -20.03 -2.57
N ILE A 72 0.33 -21.01 -3.47
CA ILE A 72 -0.88 -21.24 -4.27
C ILE A 72 -1.48 -22.58 -3.82
N TYR A 73 -2.73 -22.54 -3.41
CA TYR A 73 -3.48 -23.73 -3.06
C TYR A 73 -4.79 -23.80 -3.86
N THR A 74 -4.92 -24.90 -4.60
CA THR A 74 -6.15 -25.23 -5.33
C THR A 74 -6.66 -26.54 -4.73
N PRO A 75 -7.76 -26.54 -3.97
CA PRO A 75 -8.28 -27.75 -3.35
C PRO A 75 -8.81 -28.70 -4.43
N VAL A 76 -8.29 -29.93 -4.42
CA VAL A 76 -8.80 -31.05 -5.22
C VAL A 76 -9.95 -31.73 -4.45
N ASP A 77 -9.78 -31.86 -3.14
CA ASP A 77 -10.77 -32.36 -2.20
C ASP A 77 -11.10 -31.29 -1.15
N ARG A 78 -12.38 -30.93 -1.09
CA ARG A 78 -12.86 -29.92 -0.11
C ARG A 78 -12.79 -30.42 1.33
N SER A 79 -12.82 -31.73 1.57
CA SER A 79 -12.76 -32.30 2.93
C SER A 79 -11.42 -32.03 3.62
N THR A 80 -10.33 -31.92 2.85
CA THR A 80 -8.97 -31.68 3.35
C THR A 80 -8.53 -30.22 3.24
N ALA A 81 -9.36 -29.32 2.71
CA ALA A 81 -8.99 -27.94 2.46
C ALA A 81 -8.57 -27.21 3.74
N HIS A 82 -9.33 -27.38 4.83
CA HIS A 82 -9.03 -26.75 6.11
C HIS A 82 -7.70 -27.23 6.72
N GLU A 83 -7.44 -28.54 6.65
CA GLU A 83 -6.21 -29.14 7.13
C GLU A 83 -4.98 -28.62 6.35
N THR A 84 -5.12 -28.48 5.03
CA THR A 84 -4.04 -27.98 4.19
C THR A 84 -3.75 -26.51 4.46
N VAL A 85 -4.79 -25.69 4.64
CA VAL A 85 -4.58 -24.26 5.02
C VAL A 85 -3.92 -24.14 6.39
N SER A 86 -4.33 -24.96 7.37
CA SER A 86 -3.67 -25.04 8.67
C SER A 86 -2.20 -25.47 8.56
N ALA A 87 -1.90 -26.44 7.72
CA ALA A 87 -0.54 -26.91 7.48
C ALA A 87 0.34 -25.82 6.79
N ILE A 88 -0.22 -25.03 5.88
CA ILE A 88 0.47 -23.85 5.32
C ILE A 88 0.80 -22.86 6.44
N ALA A 89 -0.15 -22.55 7.32
CA ALA A 89 0.08 -21.66 8.46
C ALA A 89 1.17 -22.17 9.39
N GLU A 90 1.17 -23.50 9.70
CA GLU A 90 2.21 -24.14 10.49
C GLU A 90 3.60 -24.03 9.83
N GLY A 91 3.70 -24.25 8.52
CA GLY A 91 4.96 -24.11 7.78
C GLY A 91 5.52 -22.68 7.86
N ILE A 92 4.65 -21.68 7.76
CA ILE A 92 5.04 -20.28 7.94
C ILE A 92 5.50 -20.03 9.40
N ALA A 93 4.75 -20.53 10.38
CA ALA A 93 5.09 -20.40 11.80
C ALA A 93 6.47 -21.01 12.12
N LEU A 94 6.77 -22.18 11.59
CA LEU A 94 8.08 -22.83 11.73
C LEU A 94 9.20 -21.94 11.18
N ALA A 95 9.03 -21.37 9.99
CA ALA A 95 10.01 -20.45 9.41
C ALA A 95 10.14 -19.16 10.26
N ARG A 96 9.05 -18.61 10.78
CA ARG A 96 9.08 -17.44 11.68
C ARG A 96 9.85 -17.74 12.96
N ASN A 97 9.60 -18.88 13.57
CA ASN A 97 10.27 -19.34 14.78
C ASN A 97 11.76 -19.65 14.54
N ALA A 98 12.13 -20.03 13.32
CA ALA A 98 13.53 -20.17 12.87
C ALA A 98 14.22 -18.82 12.55
N GLY A 99 13.58 -17.68 12.80
CA GLY A 99 14.16 -16.35 12.64
C GLY A 99 13.84 -15.63 11.32
N VAL A 100 13.06 -16.21 10.43
CA VAL A 100 12.66 -15.58 9.17
C VAL A 100 11.47 -14.63 9.39
N THR A 101 11.71 -13.50 10.04
CA THR A 101 10.63 -12.61 10.50
C THR A 101 10.19 -11.58 9.47
N ARG A 102 11.02 -11.26 8.46
CA ARG A 102 10.81 -10.11 7.57
C ARG A 102 10.42 -10.48 6.14
N ARG A 103 10.46 -11.75 5.75
CA ARG A 103 10.08 -12.18 4.40
C ARG A 103 8.56 -12.16 4.26
N PRO A 104 7.98 -11.36 3.36
CA PRO A 104 6.55 -11.34 3.15
C PRO A 104 6.06 -12.67 2.57
N VAL A 105 4.89 -13.09 3.04
CA VAL A 105 4.15 -14.24 2.51
C VAL A 105 2.78 -13.74 2.07
N VAL A 106 2.34 -14.16 0.90
CA VAL A 106 0.97 -13.98 0.41
C VAL A 106 0.44 -15.34 -0.06
N ALA A 107 -0.84 -15.57 0.09
CA ALA A 107 -1.45 -16.82 -0.33
C ALA A 107 -2.49 -16.58 -1.43
N CYS A 108 -2.53 -17.48 -2.41
CA CYS A 108 -3.60 -17.58 -3.37
C CYS A 108 -4.41 -18.83 -3.04
N LEU A 109 -5.57 -18.65 -2.43
CA LEU A 109 -6.46 -19.73 -2.04
C LEU A 109 -7.61 -19.77 -3.04
N MET A 110 -7.51 -20.68 -4.02
CA MET A 110 -8.49 -20.84 -5.12
C MET A 110 -9.66 -21.72 -4.67
N ALA A 111 -10.23 -21.37 -3.51
CA ALA A 111 -11.38 -22.07 -2.93
C ALA A 111 -12.52 -21.07 -2.69
N GLU A 112 -13.75 -21.57 -2.52
CA GLU A 112 -14.87 -20.74 -2.08
C GLU A 112 -14.57 -20.18 -0.68
N PRO A 113 -14.83 -18.90 -0.40
CA PRO A 113 -14.48 -18.26 0.87
C PRO A 113 -15.04 -18.99 2.10
N GLU A 114 -16.22 -19.63 1.95
CA GLU A 114 -16.88 -20.37 3.02
C GLU A 114 -16.20 -21.72 3.34
N ALA A 115 -15.39 -22.23 2.42
CA ALA A 115 -14.71 -23.52 2.57
C ALA A 115 -13.33 -23.41 3.19
N VAL A 116 -12.77 -22.21 3.30
CA VAL A 116 -11.40 -21.95 3.76
C VAL A 116 -11.39 -20.88 4.85
N SER A 117 -10.86 -21.24 6.02
CA SER A 117 -10.64 -20.27 7.10
C SER A 117 -9.60 -19.21 6.68
N PRO A 118 -9.67 -17.98 7.23
CA PRO A 118 -8.60 -17.00 7.07
C PRO A 118 -7.24 -17.60 7.44
N LEU A 119 -6.21 -17.31 6.64
CA LEU A 119 -4.86 -17.82 6.91
C LEU A 119 -4.22 -16.99 8.02
N GLU A 120 -4.32 -17.49 9.24
CA GLU A 120 -3.71 -16.91 10.44
C GLU A 120 -2.53 -17.75 10.89
N VAL A 121 -1.43 -17.09 11.21
CA VAL A 121 -0.18 -17.72 11.65
C VAL A 121 0.11 -17.31 13.07
N VAL A 122 0.22 -18.27 13.98
CA VAL A 122 0.63 -18.04 15.35
C VAL A 122 2.10 -18.41 15.51
N CYS A 123 2.96 -17.45 15.82
CA CYS A 123 4.38 -17.66 16.00
C CYS A 123 4.87 -17.00 17.29
N THR A 124 6.02 -17.42 17.80
CA THR A 124 6.65 -16.80 18.97
C THR A 124 7.25 -15.44 18.61
N CYS A 125 7.17 -14.49 19.55
CA CYS A 125 7.82 -13.19 19.38
C CYS A 125 9.32 -13.32 19.65
N PRO A 126 10.21 -13.00 18.67
CA PRO A 126 11.66 -13.07 18.89
C PRO A 126 12.15 -12.15 19.99
N ASP A 127 11.53 -10.97 20.11
CA ASP A 127 11.93 -9.94 21.07
C ASP A 127 11.30 -10.10 22.47
N ARG A 128 10.37 -11.06 22.63
CA ARG A 128 9.64 -11.31 23.87
C ARG A 128 9.40 -12.78 24.11
N PRO A 129 10.35 -13.49 24.76
CA PRO A 129 10.20 -14.90 25.05
C PRO A 129 8.92 -15.20 25.83
N GLY A 130 8.12 -16.16 25.33
CA GLY A 130 6.85 -16.55 25.95
C GLY A 130 5.60 -15.80 25.43
N GLU A 131 5.76 -14.72 24.66
CA GLU A 131 4.65 -14.09 23.96
C GLU A 131 4.48 -14.70 22.56
N THR A 132 3.22 -14.87 22.15
CA THR A 132 2.86 -15.28 20.80
C THR A 132 2.34 -14.08 20.00
N ARG A 133 2.65 -14.06 18.71
CA ARG A 133 2.14 -13.10 17.74
C ARG A 133 1.22 -13.82 16.77
N CYS A 134 0.07 -13.25 16.50
CA CYS A 134 -0.79 -13.67 15.42
C CYS A 134 -0.52 -12.76 14.19
N GLU A 135 -0.11 -13.39 13.07
CA GLU A 135 0.09 -12.75 11.77
C GLU A 135 -1.03 -13.21 10.85
N ARG A 136 -1.74 -12.27 10.23
CA ARG A 136 -2.71 -12.59 9.18
C ARG A 136 -2.01 -12.50 7.83
N VAL A 137 -1.92 -13.64 7.12
CA VAL A 137 -1.35 -13.70 5.78
C VAL A 137 -2.41 -13.22 4.77
N PRO A 138 -2.09 -12.21 3.93
CA PRO A 138 -3.01 -11.74 2.90
C PRO A 138 -3.35 -12.85 1.90
N THR A 139 -4.63 -13.02 1.62
CA THR A 139 -5.16 -14.05 0.72
C THR A 139 -5.81 -13.44 -0.51
N PHE A 140 -5.65 -14.11 -1.65
CA PHE A 140 -6.16 -13.70 -2.94
C PHE A 140 -6.84 -14.86 -3.64
N ALA A 141 -7.86 -14.58 -4.44
CA ALA A 141 -8.55 -15.60 -5.24
C ALA A 141 -7.73 -15.99 -6.50
N PHE A 142 -6.87 -15.08 -7.00
CA PHE A 142 -6.09 -15.29 -8.22
C PHE A 142 -4.62 -14.95 -8.01
N PRO A 143 -3.69 -15.74 -8.61
CA PRO A 143 -2.25 -15.57 -8.42
C PRO A 143 -1.73 -14.22 -8.96
N GLU A 144 -2.35 -13.66 -9.99
CA GLU A 144 -1.97 -12.37 -10.56
C GLU A 144 -2.17 -11.23 -9.56
N ASN A 145 -3.22 -11.30 -8.74
CA ASN A 145 -3.47 -10.30 -7.72
C ASN A 145 -2.46 -10.39 -6.58
N ALA A 146 -2.09 -11.60 -6.17
CA ALA A 146 -1.04 -11.85 -5.18
C ALA A 146 0.31 -11.32 -5.66
N ALA A 147 0.72 -11.65 -6.90
CA ALA A 147 1.95 -11.18 -7.51
C ALA A 147 2.00 -9.64 -7.63
N ARG A 148 0.90 -9.01 -8.05
CA ARG A 148 0.80 -7.55 -8.18
C ARG A 148 0.89 -6.85 -6.83
N ALA A 149 0.26 -7.39 -5.80
CA ALA A 149 0.35 -6.86 -4.43
C ALA A 149 1.80 -6.94 -3.92
N LEU A 150 2.45 -8.08 -4.10
CA LEU A 150 3.84 -8.29 -3.69
C LEU A 150 4.80 -7.38 -4.44
N GLY A 151 4.60 -7.18 -5.75
CA GLY A 151 5.40 -6.25 -6.57
C GLY A 151 5.30 -4.81 -6.08
N LYS A 152 4.12 -4.35 -5.66
CA LYS A 152 3.97 -3.01 -5.06
C LYS A 152 4.70 -2.88 -3.73
N ILE A 153 4.68 -3.92 -2.90
CA ILE A 153 5.42 -3.95 -1.63
C ILE A 153 6.94 -3.89 -1.89
N ALA A 154 7.43 -4.67 -2.86
CA ALA A 154 8.83 -4.67 -3.25
C ALA A 154 9.27 -3.31 -3.80
N ALA A 155 8.49 -2.70 -4.68
CA ALA A 155 8.75 -1.36 -5.22
C ALA A 155 8.78 -0.29 -4.11
N TYR A 156 7.86 -0.36 -3.15
CA TYR A 156 7.85 0.54 -2.01
C TYR A 156 9.08 0.35 -1.10
N ALA A 157 9.47 -0.90 -0.84
CA ALA A 157 10.67 -1.20 -0.06
C ALA A 157 11.95 -0.69 -0.75
N ALA A 158 12.06 -0.88 -2.07
CA ALA A 158 13.15 -0.35 -2.88
C ALA A 158 13.20 1.20 -2.85
N TRP A 159 12.04 1.85 -2.97
CA TRP A 159 11.94 3.30 -2.84
C TRP A 159 12.39 3.78 -1.45
N ARG A 160 11.96 3.13 -0.39
CA ARG A 160 12.37 3.47 0.99
C ARG A 160 13.85 3.26 1.27
N ALA A 161 14.49 2.32 0.57
CA ALA A 161 15.91 2.03 0.70
C ALA A 161 16.80 3.04 -0.05
N GLN A 162 16.21 3.91 -0.89
CA GLN A 162 16.97 4.95 -1.57
C GLN A 162 17.56 5.94 -0.56
N PRO A 163 18.77 6.45 -0.81
CA PRO A 163 19.35 7.50 0.01
C PRO A 163 18.42 8.73 -0.01
N PRO A 164 18.45 9.55 1.05
CA PRO A 164 17.66 10.78 1.08
C PRO A 164 17.93 11.60 -0.18
N ALA A 165 16.86 12.07 -0.81
CA ALA A 165 16.98 12.94 -1.97
C ALA A 165 17.70 14.24 -1.59
N LEU A 166 18.41 14.83 -2.55
CA LEU A 166 18.95 16.18 -2.39
C LEU A 166 17.78 17.15 -2.31
N TYR A 167 17.72 17.90 -1.23
CA TYR A 167 16.75 18.97 -1.09
C TYR A 167 17.39 20.26 -1.60
N TRP A 168 16.74 20.87 -2.59
CA TRP A 168 17.10 22.22 -3.00
C TRP A 168 16.58 23.20 -1.96
N THR A 169 17.42 24.10 -1.51
CA THR A 169 17.03 25.26 -0.71
C THR A 169 16.96 26.47 -1.63
N PHE A 170 15.97 27.30 -1.44
CA PHE A 170 15.77 28.53 -2.18
C PHE A 170 15.87 29.69 -1.20
N ASP A 171 16.66 30.71 -1.54
CA ASP A 171 16.93 31.84 -0.64
C ASP A 171 15.72 32.78 -0.47
N ASP A 172 14.77 32.70 -1.39
CA ASP A 172 13.55 33.51 -1.42
C ASP A 172 12.36 32.87 -0.66
N ILE A 173 12.51 31.65 -0.16
CA ILE A 173 11.48 31.01 0.67
C ILE A 173 11.68 31.32 2.17
N ARG A 174 10.56 31.48 2.88
CA ARG A 174 10.52 31.79 4.31
C ARG A 174 9.76 30.69 5.09
N PRO A 175 10.35 29.50 5.24
CA PRO A 175 9.66 28.38 5.90
C PRO A 175 9.33 28.64 7.37
N ALA A 176 10.10 29.52 8.03
CA ALA A 176 9.83 29.93 9.41
C ALA A 176 8.48 30.66 9.53
N ASP A 177 8.20 31.62 8.64
CA ASP A 177 6.93 32.35 8.61
C ASP A 177 5.74 31.40 8.41
N ALA A 178 5.88 30.44 7.48
CA ALA A 178 4.84 29.44 7.24
C ALA A 178 4.59 28.57 8.48
N ARG A 179 5.67 28.17 9.17
CA ARG A 179 5.57 27.36 10.40
C ARG A 179 4.89 28.14 11.52
N GLU A 180 5.18 29.41 11.69
CA GLU A 180 4.53 30.27 12.69
C GLU A 180 3.02 30.39 12.44
N ILE A 181 2.62 30.58 11.18
CA ILE A 181 1.19 30.64 10.81
C ILE A 181 0.50 29.31 11.17
N CYS A 182 1.07 28.18 10.76
CA CYS A 182 0.50 26.89 11.06
C CYS A 182 0.44 26.61 12.57
N LYS A 183 1.49 26.97 13.31
CA LYS A 183 1.54 26.83 14.77
C LYS A 183 0.46 27.67 15.45
N ALA A 184 0.30 28.93 15.07
CA ALA A 184 -0.74 29.81 15.64
C ALA A 184 -2.15 29.23 15.41
N VAL A 185 -2.39 28.59 14.27
CA VAL A 185 -3.66 27.91 13.99
C VAL A 185 -3.84 26.70 14.90
N LEU A 186 -2.81 25.85 15.02
CA LEU A 186 -2.84 24.67 15.88
C LEU A 186 -3.08 25.06 17.35
N ASP A 187 -2.40 26.09 17.84
CA ASP A 187 -2.50 26.56 19.22
C ASP A 187 -3.89 27.17 19.53
N SER A 188 -4.51 27.83 18.56
CA SER A 188 -5.80 28.53 18.73
C SER A 188 -7.04 27.69 18.44
N ARG A 189 -6.94 26.77 17.47
CA ARG A 189 -8.09 26.02 16.93
C ARG A 189 -7.88 24.51 16.89
N GLY A 190 -6.70 24.00 17.26
CA GLY A 190 -6.35 22.60 17.11
C GLY A 190 -6.20 22.20 15.64
N THR A 191 -6.49 20.93 15.35
CA THR A 191 -6.45 20.40 13.97
C THR A 191 -7.66 20.91 13.19
N ASP A 192 -7.46 21.99 12.43
CA ASP A 192 -8.50 22.65 11.62
C ASP A 192 -7.91 23.11 10.28
N TRP A 193 -8.80 23.42 9.32
CA TRP A 193 -8.41 23.98 8.03
C TRP A 193 -7.91 25.42 8.16
N LEU A 194 -6.86 25.74 7.40
CA LEU A 194 -6.42 27.11 7.22
C LEU A 194 -7.50 27.92 6.50
N THR A 195 -7.71 29.16 6.91
CA THR A 195 -8.51 30.10 6.15
C THR A 195 -7.85 30.42 4.80
N ALA A 196 -8.59 30.96 3.86
CA ALA A 196 -8.03 31.37 2.56
C ALA A 196 -6.86 32.36 2.71
N GLU A 197 -6.93 33.27 3.66
CA GLU A 197 -5.86 34.24 3.95
C GLU A 197 -4.63 33.57 4.58
N GLU A 198 -4.82 32.68 5.54
CA GLU A 198 -3.71 31.91 6.14
C GLU A 198 -3.04 31.03 5.10
N THR A 199 -3.83 30.35 4.26
CA THR A 199 -3.33 29.53 3.14
C THR A 199 -2.51 30.40 2.17
N ARG A 200 -3.01 31.56 1.79
CA ARG A 200 -2.31 32.51 0.92
C ARG A 200 -0.97 32.95 1.52
N ARG A 201 -0.93 33.27 2.81
CA ARG A 201 0.29 33.65 3.52
C ARG A 201 1.30 32.53 3.59
N VAL A 202 0.86 31.30 3.86
CA VAL A 202 1.74 30.10 3.86
C VAL A 202 2.31 29.87 2.46
N LEU A 203 1.48 29.90 1.41
CA LEU A 203 1.95 29.68 0.04
C LEU A 203 2.90 30.79 -0.44
N ASN A 204 2.61 32.05 -0.09
CA ASN A 204 3.51 33.18 -0.39
C ASN A 204 4.86 33.05 0.35
N ALA A 205 4.88 32.48 1.55
CA ALA A 205 6.13 32.23 2.26
C ALA A 205 7.04 31.22 1.53
N PHE A 206 6.46 30.37 0.68
CA PHE A 206 7.19 29.46 -0.21
C PHE A 206 7.40 30.01 -1.63
N GLY A 207 7.14 31.29 -1.86
CA GLY A 207 7.35 31.92 -3.18
C GLY A 207 6.41 31.41 -4.27
N LEU A 208 5.32 30.73 -3.92
CA LEU A 208 4.39 30.17 -4.91
C LEU A 208 3.58 31.30 -5.56
N PRO A 209 3.51 31.38 -6.90
CA PRO A 209 2.73 32.38 -7.61
C PRO A 209 1.24 32.11 -7.40
N LEU A 210 0.55 33.06 -6.77
CA LEU A 210 -0.86 32.97 -6.50
C LEU A 210 -1.64 33.97 -7.35
N LEU A 211 -2.83 33.56 -7.80
CA LEU A 211 -3.74 34.51 -8.41
C LEU A 211 -4.16 35.57 -7.38
N PRO A 212 -4.20 36.84 -7.77
CA PRO A 212 -4.70 37.90 -6.94
C PRO A 212 -6.10 37.56 -6.43
N THR A 213 -6.34 37.73 -5.15
CA THR A 213 -7.62 37.43 -4.53
C THR A 213 -7.92 38.48 -3.48
N VAL A 214 -9.14 38.98 -3.47
CA VAL A 214 -9.64 39.93 -2.47
C VAL A 214 -10.93 39.38 -1.85
N ILE A 215 -11.23 39.87 -0.65
CA ILE A 215 -12.44 39.47 0.08
C ILE A 215 -13.43 40.65 -0.04
N ALA A 216 -14.63 40.33 -0.50
CA ALA A 216 -15.77 41.22 -0.49
C ALA A 216 -16.77 40.78 0.59
N ARG A 217 -17.45 41.73 1.23
CA ARG A 217 -18.41 41.46 2.30
C ARG A 217 -19.86 41.42 1.82
N ASN A 218 -20.12 41.97 0.64
CA ASN A 218 -21.44 42.03 0.00
C ASN A 218 -21.28 42.07 -1.53
N ALA A 219 -22.40 42.01 -2.24
CA ALA A 219 -22.40 41.98 -3.71
C ALA A 219 -21.89 43.26 -4.33
N ASP A 220 -22.25 44.45 -3.77
CA ASP A 220 -21.82 45.73 -4.32
C ASP A 220 -20.31 45.92 -4.21
N GLU A 221 -19.72 45.53 -3.06
CA GLU A 221 -18.28 45.53 -2.86
C GLU A 221 -17.59 44.54 -3.80
N ALA A 222 -18.18 43.37 -4.01
CA ALA A 222 -17.65 42.37 -4.93
C ALA A 222 -17.61 42.86 -6.37
N ALA A 223 -18.69 43.51 -6.84
CA ALA A 223 -18.78 44.11 -8.16
C ALA A 223 -17.73 45.21 -8.35
N ALA A 224 -17.63 46.14 -7.38
CA ALA A 224 -16.65 47.22 -7.43
C ALA A 224 -15.19 46.70 -7.44
N LEU A 225 -14.87 45.71 -6.61
CA LEU A 225 -13.55 45.06 -6.59
C LEU A 225 -13.26 44.30 -7.90
N ALA A 226 -14.24 43.62 -8.46
CA ALA A 226 -14.13 42.95 -9.75
C ALA A 226 -13.81 43.92 -10.90
N ALA A 227 -14.39 45.10 -10.89
CA ALA A 227 -14.11 46.16 -11.88
C ALA A 227 -12.64 46.62 -11.78
N VAL A 228 -12.09 46.71 -10.58
CA VAL A 228 -10.68 47.07 -10.37
C VAL A 228 -9.74 45.94 -10.81
N PHE A 229 -10.13 44.66 -10.58
CA PHE A 229 -9.36 43.48 -11.01
C PHE A 229 -9.31 43.34 -12.53
N GLY A 230 -10.34 43.73 -13.21
CA GLY A 230 -10.57 43.41 -14.62
C GLY A 230 -11.21 42.01 -14.81
N PHE A 231 -12.07 41.95 -15.83
CA PHE A 231 -12.81 40.73 -16.18
C PHE A 231 -12.01 39.85 -17.18
N PRO A 232 -12.24 38.52 -17.16
CA PRO A 232 -13.16 37.76 -16.32
C PRO A 232 -12.69 37.51 -14.89
N VAL A 233 -13.62 37.43 -13.94
CA VAL A 233 -13.31 37.06 -12.54
C VAL A 233 -14.04 35.80 -12.11
N VAL A 234 -13.59 35.25 -10.97
CA VAL A 234 -14.24 34.14 -10.28
C VAL A 234 -14.65 34.59 -8.89
N ALA A 235 -15.92 34.41 -8.55
CA ALA A 235 -16.45 34.63 -7.21
C ALA A 235 -16.61 33.30 -6.47
N LYS A 236 -16.16 33.25 -5.21
CA LYS A 236 -16.23 32.06 -4.37
C LYS A 236 -16.74 32.46 -2.98
N LEU A 237 -17.70 31.71 -2.45
CA LEU A 237 -18.12 31.89 -1.07
C LEU A 237 -16.99 31.55 -0.10
N GLN A 238 -16.67 32.43 0.83
CA GLN A 238 -15.73 32.17 1.89
C GLN A 238 -16.45 31.70 3.15
N THR A 239 -16.28 30.45 3.50
CA THR A 239 -16.84 29.83 4.71
C THR A 239 -15.95 28.71 5.18
N ARG A 240 -15.95 28.45 6.49
CA ARG A 240 -15.22 27.33 7.11
C ARG A 240 -15.98 26.01 7.01
N TRP A 241 -17.30 26.08 6.86
CA TRP A 241 -18.18 24.92 6.98
C TRP A 241 -18.39 24.19 5.65
N LEU A 242 -17.97 24.76 4.54
CA LEU A 242 -18.23 24.22 3.21
C LEU A 242 -16.93 23.93 2.49
N LEU A 243 -16.52 22.65 2.50
CA LEU A 243 -15.33 22.19 1.81
C LEU A 243 -15.55 22.07 0.29
N HIS A 244 -16.69 21.52 -0.12
CA HIS A 244 -17.05 21.30 -1.53
C HIS A 244 -17.97 22.41 -2.04
N LYS A 245 -17.36 23.58 -2.28
CA LYS A 245 -18.09 24.80 -2.66
C LYS A 245 -18.82 24.71 -4.01
N SER A 246 -18.27 23.92 -4.93
CA SER A 246 -18.85 23.71 -6.27
C SER A 246 -20.18 22.96 -6.23
N ASP A 247 -20.34 22.03 -5.30
CA ASP A 247 -21.53 21.16 -5.21
C ASP A 247 -22.81 21.92 -4.82
N VAL A 248 -22.64 23.05 -4.15
CA VAL A 248 -23.74 23.92 -3.72
C VAL A 248 -23.83 25.22 -4.52
N GLY A 249 -23.14 25.31 -5.66
CA GLY A 249 -23.13 26.50 -6.49
C GLY A 249 -22.43 27.71 -5.88
N ALA A 250 -21.62 27.50 -4.85
CA ALA A 250 -20.88 28.55 -4.14
C ALA A 250 -19.60 29.02 -4.84
N VAL A 251 -19.41 28.60 -6.10
CA VAL A 251 -18.34 29.06 -7.01
C VAL A 251 -18.98 29.50 -8.32
N ARG A 252 -18.73 30.74 -8.71
CA ARG A 252 -19.16 31.31 -10.00
C ARG A 252 -17.92 31.63 -10.82
N VAL A 253 -17.78 31.03 -11.97
CA VAL A 253 -16.64 31.21 -12.89
C VAL A 253 -17.09 32.03 -14.13
N GLY A 254 -16.10 32.68 -14.75
CA GLY A 254 -16.35 33.37 -16.01
C GLY A 254 -17.27 34.57 -15.91
N LEU A 255 -17.28 35.31 -14.78
CA LEU A 255 -18.05 36.52 -14.62
C LEU A 255 -17.39 37.64 -15.44
N LEU A 256 -18.12 38.16 -16.42
CA LEU A 256 -17.60 39.06 -17.47
C LEU A 256 -17.97 40.55 -17.25
N SER A 257 -18.73 40.87 -16.21
CA SER A 257 -19.17 42.24 -15.92
C SER A 257 -19.55 42.38 -14.43
N GLU A 258 -19.60 43.61 -13.95
CA GLU A 258 -20.09 43.95 -12.60
C GLU A 258 -21.48 43.37 -12.33
N ARG A 259 -22.36 43.44 -13.35
CA ARG A 259 -23.74 42.92 -13.23
C ARG A 259 -23.77 41.38 -13.09
N ALA A 260 -22.74 40.69 -13.53
CA ALA A 260 -22.65 39.24 -13.44
C ALA A 260 -22.12 38.77 -12.09
N VAL A 261 -21.42 39.65 -11.38
CA VAL A 261 -20.91 39.40 -10.04
C VAL A 261 -21.99 39.49 -9.00
#